data_459a5c04cd077a4c2700dbe4e9290f93
#
_entry.id   459a5c04cd077a4c2700dbe4e9290f93
#
_cell.length_a   1.000
_cell.length_b   1.000
_cell.length_c   1.000
_cell.angle_alpha   90.00
_cell.angle_beta   90.00
_cell.angle_gamma   90.00
#
_symmetry.space_group_name_H-M   'P 1'
#
loop_
_entity.id
_entity.type
_entity.pdbx_description
1 polymer ?
#
loop_
_entity_poly.entity_id
_entity_poly.type
_entity_poly.pdbx_seq_one_letter_code
_entity_poly.pdbx_strand_id
1 'polypeptide(L)'
;MLDDSFDPAGQCMPNTTQPECVDEDEGLAPGIAAFFRRNGLCPSTAEACDAYARMRFPIADIKRTSIQGYCSYTLCVSGDRLLQFRPEPHELNMDICRNARAVFGALVPMTMHLGSLQGIVRSDMGGAAAPRLHVYLQEKLPGISLAHVKEQTIEQRRRLVEDLAEVFATSYLHSRPADEISSVLRGRVGASLAWRLQLLQGLHDDQLSHHVATATQHLDTIAALPWCLTHGDLVPSNVLVDPASGRLTGLVDWAEGEWLPLGLGLYGLEELLGRDVPGRGYEYFDDHKELRGRFWER
;
A
#
# COMPACT_ATOMS: atom_id res chain seq x y z
N MET A 1 -19.07 -22.82 6.09
CA MET A 1 -18.59 -23.91 5.22
C MET A 1 -18.39 -23.28 3.86
N LEU A 2 -17.15 -22.91 3.55
CA LEU A 2 -16.78 -22.38 2.21
C LEU A 2 -16.44 -23.61 1.37
N ASP A 3 -17.11 -23.70 0.23
CA ASP A 3 -16.95 -24.78 -0.75
C ASP A 3 -15.53 -24.71 -1.37
N ASP A 4 -14.71 -25.73 -1.08
CA ASP A 4 -13.31 -25.88 -1.48
C ASP A 4 -13.16 -26.46 -2.92
N SER A 5 -14.02 -26.09 -3.85
CA SER A 5 -13.89 -26.52 -5.25
C SER A 5 -13.26 -25.45 -6.13
N PHE A 6 -11.96 -25.17 -5.96
CA PHE A 6 -11.18 -24.37 -6.88
C PHE A 6 -10.18 -25.26 -7.65
N ASP A 7 -10.40 -25.37 -8.95
CA ASP A 7 -9.48 -26.01 -9.90
C ASP A 7 -8.25 -25.11 -10.14
N PRO A 8 -7.01 -25.53 -9.83
CA PRO A 8 -5.80 -24.72 -9.99
C PRO A 8 -5.20 -24.77 -11.41
N ALA A 9 -5.88 -25.32 -12.40
CA ALA A 9 -5.36 -25.39 -13.76
C ALA A 9 -5.46 -24.05 -14.48
N GLY A 10 -4.35 -23.31 -14.52
CA GLY A 10 -4.16 -22.10 -15.34
C GLY A 10 -4.34 -22.41 -16.83
N GLN A 11 -5.56 -22.35 -17.33
CA GLN A 11 -5.80 -22.38 -18.77
C GLN A 11 -5.35 -21.08 -19.40
N CYS A 12 -4.33 -21.17 -20.26
CA CYS A 12 -3.90 -20.13 -21.18
C CYS A 12 -5.09 -19.72 -22.05
N MET A 13 -5.48 -18.45 -21.96
CA MET A 13 -6.61 -17.90 -22.71
C MET A 13 -6.36 -17.91 -24.21
N PRO A 14 -7.35 -18.19 -25.06
CA PRO A 14 -7.20 -18.15 -26.50
C PRO A 14 -6.84 -16.75 -26.97
N ASN A 15 -5.99 -16.68 -28.00
CA ASN A 15 -5.53 -15.49 -28.70
C ASN A 15 -6.72 -14.69 -29.25
N THR A 16 -7.29 -13.80 -28.45
CA THR A 16 -8.20 -12.78 -28.93
C THR A 16 -7.35 -11.66 -29.53
N THR A 17 -7.65 -11.27 -30.76
CA THR A 17 -7.10 -10.08 -31.44
C THR A 17 -6.95 -8.94 -30.43
N GLN A 18 -5.70 -8.48 -30.23
CA GLN A 18 -5.44 -7.36 -29.30
C GLN A 18 -6.26 -6.16 -29.78
N PRO A 19 -7.04 -5.52 -28.91
CA PRO A 19 -7.73 -4.29 -29.26
C PRO A 19 -6.70 -3.21 -29.62
N GLU A 20 -6.93 -2.51 -30.72
CA GLU A 20 -6.10 -1.38 -31.13
C GLU A 20 -6.16 -0.26 -30.08
N CYS A 21 -5.03 0.43 -29.87
CA CYS A 21 -4.97 1.57 -28.98
C CYS A 21 -5.77 2.73 -29.57
N VAL A 22 -6.85 3.13 -28.87
CA VAL A 22 -7.54 4.38 -29.13
C VAL A 22 -6.99 5.39 -28.13
N ASP A 23 -6.22 6.38 -28.62
CA ASP A 23 -5.52 7.37 -27.78
C ASP A 23 -6.48 8.43 -27.16
N GLU A 24 -7.79 8.33 -27.40
CA GLU A 24 -8.76 9.29 -26.90
C GLU A 24 -9.23 8.92 -25.49
N ASP A 25 -8.99 9.84 -24.56
CA ASP A 25 -9.44 9.76 -23.15
C ASP A 25 -10.99 9.91 -23.02
N GLU A 26 -11.74 9.83 -24.12
CA GLU A 26 -13.18 10.04 -24.13
C GLU A 26 -13.91 9.06 -23.21
N GLY A 27 -14.46 9.59 -22.10
CA GLY A 27 -15.30 8.84 -21.16
C GLY A 27 -14.63 8.28 -19.92
N LEU A 28 -13.29 8.38 -19.76
CA LEU A 28 -12.60 7.98 -18.53
C LEU A 28 -12.50 9.16 -17.55
N ALA A 29 -12.75 8.89 -16.26
CA ALA A 29 -12.45 9.87 -15.20
C ALA A 29 -10.96 10.25 -15.23
N PRO A 30 -10.59 11.53 -15.02
CA PRO A 30 -9.20 12.02 -15.16
C PRO A 30 -8.17 11.20 -14.38
N GLY A 31 -8.52 10.71 -13.18
CA GLY A 31 -7.63 9.86 -12.36
C GLY A 31 -7.34 8.50 -12.98
N ILE A 32 -8.31 7.90 -13.68
CA ILE A 32 -8.15 6.61 -14.39
C ILE A 32 -7.23 6.81 -15.59
N ALA A 33 -7.51 7.80 -16.43
CA ALA A 33 -6.69 8.11 -17.58
C ALA A 33 -5.23 8.44 -17.17
N ALA A 34 -5.05 9.19 -16.09
CA ALA A 34 -3.73 9.50 -15.54
C ALA A 34 -2.98 8.25 -15.06
N PHE A 35 -3.67 7.26 -14.45
CA PHE A 35 -3.05 6.00 -14.05
C PHE A 35 -2.49 5.24 -15.27
N PHE A 36 -3.29 5.02 -16.31
CA PHE A 36 -2.86 4.28 -17.48
C PHE A 36 -1.72 5.01 -18.23
N ARG A 37 -1.87 6.31 -18.44
CA ARG A 37 -0.86 7.13 -19.12
C ARG A 37 0.50 7.11 -18.39
N ARG A 38 0.51 7.26 -17.06
CA ARG A 38 1.72 7.24 -16.23
C ARG A 38 2.47 5.91 -16.33
N ASN A 39 1.76 4.81 -16.52
CA ASN A 39 2.32 3.48 -16.64
C ASN A 39 2.61 3.05 -18.09
N GLY A 40 2.61 4.00 -19.06
CA GLY A 40 2.85 3.69 -20.47
C GLY A 40 1.75 2.87 -21.14
N LEU A 41 0.57 2.83 -20.54
CA LEU A 41 -0.58 2.05 -21.00
C LEU A 41 -1.57 2.94 -21.75
N CYS A 42 -2.22 2.38 -22.76
CA CYS A 42 -3.33 3.02 -23.45
C CYS A 42 -4.57 3.06 -22.53
N PRO A 43 -5.38 4.14 -22.58
CA PRO A 43 -6.66 4.22 -21.85
C PRO A 43 -7.61 3.05 -22.13
N SER A 44 -7.60 2.47 -23.31
CA SER A 44 -8.37 1.25 -23.66
C SER A 44 -7.99 0.02 -22.81
N THR A 45 -6.87 0.04 -22.10
CA THR A 45 -6.55 -0.99 -21.10
C THR A 45 -7.59 -1.03 -19.96
N ALA A 46 -8.25 0.09 -19.64
CA ALA A 46 -9.35 0.10 -18.66
C ALA A 46 -10.50 -0.82 -19.09
N GLU A 47 -10.86 -0.80 -20.37
CA GLU A 47 -11.91 -1.66 -20.93
C GLU A 47 -11.51 -3.15 -20.88
N ALA A 48 -10.25 -3.45 -21.13
CA ALA A 48 -9.70 -4.81 -21.01
C ALA A 48 -9.76 -5.29 -19.55
N CYS A 49 -9.43 -4.44 -18.57
CA CYS A 49 -9.57 -4.73 -17.14
C CYS A 49 -11.04 -4.96 -16.75
N ASP A 50 -11.95 -4.11 -17.24
CA ASP A 50 -13.39 -4.25 -17.00
C ASP A 50 -13.94 -5.55 -17.62
N ALA A 51 -13.51 -5.88 -18.83
CA ALA A 51 -13.89 -7.13 -19.50
C ALA A 51 -13.39 -8.36 -18.75
N TYR A 52 -12.12 -8.35 -18.30
CA TYR A 52 -11.58 -9.38 -17.43
C TYR A 52 -12.43 -9.57 -16.17
N ALA A 53 -12.77 -8.47 -15.49
CA ALA A 53 -13.59 -8.53 -14.28
C ALA A 53 -14.96 -9.15 -14.53
N ARG A 54 -15.66 -8.74 -15.60
CA ARG A 54 -16.98 -9.30 -15.97
C ARG A 54 -16.92 -10.77 -16.33
N MET A 55 -15.87 -11.18 -17.02
CA MET A 55 -15.68 -12.59 -17.37
C MET A 55 -15.38 -13.43 -16.12
N ARG A 56 -14.56 -12.92 -15.22
CA ARG A 56 -14.14 -13.64 -14.01
C ARG A 56 -15.24 -13.70 -12.96
N PHE A 57 -16.12 -12.69 -12.90
CA PHE A 57 -17.21 -12.54 -11.94
C PHE A 57 -18.54 -12.22 -12.66
N PRO A 58 -19.12 -13.17 -13.43
CA PRO A 58 -20.22 -12.90 -14.37
C PRO A 58 -21.54 -12.47 -13.71
N ILE A 59 -21.74 -12.80 -12.43
CA ILE A 59 -22.94 -12.42 -11.65
C ILE A 59 -22.68 -11.28 -10.66
N ALA A 60 -21.46 -10.75 -10.58
CA ALA A 60 -21.13 -9.69 -9.65
C ALA A 60 -21.55 -8.31 -10.20
N ASP A 61 -21.99 -7.42 -9.31
CA ASP A 61 -22.09 -5.99 -9.61
C ASP A 61 -20.70 -5.38 -9.62
N ILE A 62 -20.20 -5.01 -10.80
CA ILE A 62 -18.84 -4.48 -10.98
C ILE A 62 -18.94 -3.00 -11.29
N LYS A 63 -18.25 -2.21 -10.46
CA LYS A 63 -18.20 -0.75 -10.58
C LYS A 63 -16.77 -0.25 -10.47
N ARG A 64 -16.41 0.74 -11.26
CA ARG A 64 -15.18 1.51 -11.07
C ARG A 64 -15.28 2.25 -9.74
N THR A 65 -14.20 2.24 -8.95
CA THR A 65 -14.15 3.03 -7.72
C THR A 65 -14.08 4.52 -8.08
N SER A 66 -14.77 5.37 -7.32
CA SER A 66 -14.76 6.82 -7.52
C SER A 66 -13.38 7.45 -7.30
N ILE A 67 -12.57 6.81 -6.46
CA ILE A 67 -11.20 7.20 -6.16
C ILE A 67 -10.29 6.09 -6.65
N GLN A 68 -9.32 6.45 -7.48
CA GLN A 68 -8.30 5.53 -7.98
C GLN A 68 -6.96 5.84 -7.29
N GLY A 69 -6.28 4.78 -6.85
CA GLY A 69 -4.94 4.90 -6.28
C GLY A 69 -3.87 5.25 -7.32
N TYR A 70 -2.71 5.68 -6.84
CA TYR A 70 -1.54 5.90 -7.69
C TYR A 70 -1.02 4.58 -8.28
N CYS A 71 -1.04 3.52 -7.47
CA CYS A 71 -0.40 2.23 -7.73
C CYS A 71 -1.29 1.21 -8.45
N SER A 72 -2.60 1.45 -8.60
CA SER A 72 -3.54 0.47 -9.15
C SER A 72 -4.74 1.08 -9.85
N TYR A 73 -5.23 0.39 -10.88
CA TYR A 73 -6.61 0.54 -11.35
C TYR A 73 -7.51 -0.41 -10.55
N THR A 74 -8.56 0.13 -9.92
CA THR A 74 -9.36 -0.61 -8.95
C THR A 74 -10.86 -0.62 -9.33
N LEU A 75 -11.43 -1.82 -9.27
CA LEU A 75 -12.86 -2.07 -9.43
C LEU A 75 -13.45 -2.60 -8.11
N CYS A 76 -14.67 -2.17 -7.79
CA CYS A 76 -15.47 -2.77 -6.73
C CYS A 76 -16.26 -3.95 -7.30
N VAL A 77 -16.18 -5.11 -6.67
CA VAL A 77 -16.86 -6.35 -7.07
C VAL A 77 -17.84 -6.72 -5.95
N SER A 78 -19.15 -6.71 -6.26
CA SER A 78 -20.25 -7.06 -5.34
C SER A 78 -20.29 -6.25 -4.02
N GLY A 79 -19.64 -5.09 -3.98
CA GLY A 79 -19.68 -4.17 -2.84
C GLY A 79 -18.70 -4.48 -1.70
N ASP A 80 -18.26 -5.73 -1.54
CA ASP A 80 -17.42 -6.21 -0.42
C ASP A 80 -16.00 -6.60 -0.84
N ARG A 81 -15.68 -6.57 -2.14
CA ARG A 81 -14.36 -6.90 -2.70
C ARG A 81 -13.86 -5.85 -3.65
N LEU A 82 -12.54 -5.75 -3.73
CA LEU A 82 -11.83 -4.89 -4.67
C LEU A 82 -11.00 -5.77 -5.60
N LEU A 83 -11.09 -5.51 -6.90
CA LEU A 83 -10.21 -6.09 -7.90
C LEU A 83 -9.23 -5.02 -8.35
N GLN A 84 -7.94 -5.25 -8.10
CA GLN A 84 -6.86 -4.32 -8.42
C GLN A 84 -6.02 -4.85 -9.55
N PHE A 85 -5.72 -3.97 -10.51
CA PHE A 85 -4.78 -4.21 -11.60
C PHE A 85 -3.55 -3.34 -11.34
N ARG A 86 -2.42 -3.97 -11.06
CA ARG A 86 -1.18 -3.31 -10.63
C ARG A 86 -0.05 -3.56 -11.63
N PRO A 87 0.62 -2.53 -12.14
CA PRO A 87 1.83 -2.71 -12.94
C PRO A 87 2.96 -3.30 -12.09
N GLU A 88 3.92 -3.94 -12.74
CA GLU A 88 5.04 -4.65 -12.10
C GLU A 88 5.78 -3.84 -11.01
N PRO A 89 6.05 -2.50 -11.17
CA PRO A 89 6.69 -1.73 -10.11
C PRO A 89 5.87 -1.62 -8.81
N HIS A 90 4.57 -1.92 -8.86
CA HIS A 90 3.63 -1.88 -7.73
C HIS A 90 3.05 -3.26 -7.39
N GLU A 91 3.76 -4.32 -7.79
CA GLU A 91 3.40 -5.69 -7.44
C GLU A 91 3.34 -5.89 -5.92
N LEU A 92 2.34 -6.65 -5.45
CA LEU A 92 2.23 -7.01 -4.04
C LEU A 92 3.10 -8.24 -3.75
N ASN A 93 3.92 -8.16 -2.72
CA ASN A 93 4.56 -9.33 -2.16
C ASN A 93 3.51 -10.14 -1.35
N MET A 94 3.08 -11.28 -1.92
CA MET A 94 2.04 -12.10 -1.31
C MET A 94 2.46 -12.72 0.02
N ASP A 95 3.77 -12.92 0.27
CA ASP A 95 4.27 -13.38 1.55
C ASP A 95 4.09 -12.28 2.61
N ILE A 96 4.38 -11.04 2.27
CA ILE A 96 4.11 -9.89 3.13
C ILE A 96 2.61 -9.74 3.41
N CYS A 97 1.76 -9.79 2.39
CA CYS A 97 0.31 -9.70 2.58
C CYS A 97 -0.22 -10.79 3.52
N ARG A 98 0.27 -12.04 3.39
CA ARG A 98 -0.09 -13.15 4.30
C ARG A 98 0.43 -12.93 5.71
N ASN A 99 1.68 -12.51 5.88
CA ASN A 99 2.25 -12.18 7.18
C ASN A 99 1.48 -11.04 7.85
N ALA A 100 1.17 -9.97 7.11
CA ALA A 100 0.42 -8.83 7.62
C ALA A 100 -0.99 -9.25 8.11
N ARG A 101 -1.71 -10.06 7.31
CA ARG A 101 -3.01 -10.59 7.73
C ARG A 101 -2.90 -11.50 8.95
N ALA A 102 -1.85 -12.31 9.05
CA ALA A 102 -1.62 -13.19 10.21
C ALA A 102 -1.30 -12.40 11.48
N VAL A 103 -0.53 -11.31 11.37
CA VAL A 103 -0.12 -10.48 12.52
C VAL A 103 -1.26 -9.54 12.95
N PHE A 104 -1.88 -8.82 12.02
CA PHE A 104 -2.81 -7.73 12.31
C PHE A 104 -4.29 -8.12 12.11
N GLY A 105 -4.57 -9.35 11.72
CA GLY A 105 -5.94 -9.86 11.60
C GLY A 105 -6.82 -9.03 10.69
N ALA A 106 -8.00 -8.65 11.18
CA ALA A 106 -9.02 -7.94 10.40
C ALA A 106 -8.62 -6.52 9.95
N LEU A 107 -7.54 -5.96 10.48
CA LEU A 107 -7.02 -4.66 10.04
C LEU A 107 -6.32 -4.73 8.67
N VAL A 108 -6.02 -5.91 8.13
CA VAL A 108 -5.36 -6.09 6.84
C VAL A 108 -6.27 -6.82 5.88
N PRO A 109 -6.46 -6.38 4.64
CA PRO A 109 -7.35 -7.05 3.70
C PRO A 109 -6.84 -8.44 3.33
N MET A 110 -7.73 -9.43 3.31
CA MET A 110 -7.44 -10.70 2.67
C MET A 110 -7.17 -10.45 1.20
N THR A 111 -6.01 -10.90 0.71
CA THR A 111 -5.54 -10.63 -0.65
C THR A 111 -5.23 -11.93 -1.37
N MET A 112 -5.70 -12.07 -2.61
CA MET A 112 -5.45 -13.20 -3.49
C MET A 112 -4.87 -12.70 -4.82
N HIS A 113 -3.79 -13.29 -5.29
CA HIS A 113 -3.26 -13.06 -6.63
C HIS A 113 -4.01 -13.95 -7.63
N LEU A 114 -4.63 -13.35 -8.63
CA LEU A 114 -5.44 -14.05 -9.65
C LEU A 114 -4.70 -14.25 -10.98
N GLY A 115 -3.42 -13.91 -11.05
CA GLY A 115 -2.62 -13.94 -12.26
C GLY A 115 -2.35 -12.55 -12.82
N SER A 116 -2.20 -12.44 -14.14
CA SER A 116 -1.88 -11.17 -14.77
C SER A 116 -2.65 -10.96 -16.07
N LEU A 117 -2.86 -9.69 -16.41
CA LEU A 117 -3.44 -9.22 -17.67
C LEU A 117 -2.35 -8.48 -18.46
N GLN A 118 -2.28 -8.72 -19.76
CA GLN A 118 -1.42 -7.95 -20.64
C GLN A 118 -2.07 -6.59 -20.92
N GLY A 119 -1.33 -5.52 -20.64
CA GLY A 119 -1.77 -4.18 -20.97
C GLY A 119 -1.73 -3.89 -22.47
N ILE A 120 -2.35 -2.78 -22.88
CA ILE A 120 -2.27 -2.27 -24.27
C ILE A 120 -1.27 -1.13 -24.26
N VAL A 121 -0.24 -1.23 -25.12
CA VAL A 121 0.80 -0.18 -25.24
C VAL A 121 0.23 1.03 -25.96
N ARG A 122 0.67 2.20 -25.56
CA ARG A 122 0.40 3.43 -26.32
C ARG A 122 1.13 3.39 -27.66
N SER A 123 0.51 3.97 -28.67
CA SER A 123 1.06 4.02 -30.05
C SER A 123 2.39 4.79 -30.16
N ASP A 124 2.62 5.77 -29.25
CA ASP A 124 3.83 6.59 -29.19
C ASP A 124 5.05 5.88 -28.56
N MET A 125 4.87 4.71 -27.94
CA MET A 125 5.92 3.98 -27.23
C MET A 125 6.74 3.01 -28.12
N GLY A 126 6.57 3.04 -29.41
CA GLY A 126 7.43 2.44 -30.44
C GLY A 126 8.03 1.07 -30.12
N GLY A 127 7.24 -0.01 -30.20
CA GLY A 127 7.76 -1.39 -30.14
C GLY A 127 8.18 -1.91 -28.77
N ALA A 128 7.92 -1.18 -27.68
CA ALA A 128 8.11 -1.68 -26.33
C ALA A 128 7.12 -2.82 -26.03
N ALA A 129 7.56 -3.82 -25.26
CA ALA A 129 6.67 -4.86 -24.76
C ALA A 129 5.58 -4.23 -23.87
N ALA A 130 4.33 -4.67 -24.07
CA ALA A 130 3.23 -4.16 -23.27
C ALA A 130 3.44 -4.48 -21.78
N PRO A 131 3.31 -3.49 -20.87
CA PRO A 131 3.41 -3.71 -19.44
C PRO A 131 2.39 -4.73 -18.96
N ARG A 132 2.81 -5.61 -18.06
CA ARG A 132 1.94 -6.59 -17.41
C ARG A 132 1.25 -5.95 -16.22
N LEU A 133 -0.04 -6.24 -16.05
CA LEU A 133 -0.80 -5.86 -14.88
C LEU A 133 -1.07 -7.11 -14.03
N HIS A 134 -0.53 -7.16 -12.83
CA HIS A 134 -0.86 -8.19 -11.84
C HIS A 134 -2.27 -7.94 -11.30
N VAL A 135 -3.06 -9.00 -11.19
CA VAL A 135 -4.46 -8.92 -10.79
C VAL A 135 -4.62 -9.47 -9.37
N TYR A 136 -5.15 -8.63 -8.48
CA TYR A 136 -5.39 -9.01 -7.08
C TYR A 136 -6.85 -8.83 -6.72
N LEU A 137 -7.42 -9.83 -6.07
CA LEU A 137 -8.73 -9.72 -5.41
C LEU A 137 -8.47 -9.48 -3.93
N GLN A 138 -9.06 -8.39 -3.40
CA GLN A 138 -8.91 -8.00 -2.01
C GLN A 138 -10.25 -7.86 -1.31
N GLU A 139 -10.27 -8.16 -0.03
CA GLU A 139 -11.36 -7.79 0.87
C GLU A 139 -11.48 -6.26 0.94
N LYS A 140 -12.69 -5.72 0.83
CA LYS A 140 -12.93 -4.31 1.06
C LYS A 140 -13.16 -4.10 2.55
N LEU A 141 -12.19 -3.50 3.22
CA LEU A 141 -12.30 -3.21 4.64
C LEU A 141 -13.31 -2.08 4.92
N PRO A 142 -13.94 -2.06 6.10
CA PRO A 142 -14.84 -1.00 6.51
C PRO A 142 -14.10 0.32 6.79
N GLY A 143 -14.85 1.42 6.80
CA GLY A 143 -14.32 2.74 7.09
C GLY A 143 -14.00 3.55 5.83
N ILE A 144 -13.39 4.69 6.03
CA ILE A 144 -12.93 5.60 4.98
C ILE A 144 -11.44 5.93 5.20
N SER A 145 -10.73 6.23 4.12
CA SER A 145 -9.34 6.69 4.22
C SER A 145 -9.26 7.97 5.06
N LEU A 146 -8.30 8.00 5.97
CA LEU A 146 -8.04 9.16 6.83
C LEU A 146 -7.76 10.43 6.01
N ALA A 147 -7.14 10.30 4.83
CA ALA A 147 -6.92 11.40 3.90
C ALA A 147 -8.23 12.06 3.39
N HIS A 148 -9.36 11.38 3.50
CA HIS A 148 -10.68 11.90 3.13
C HIS A 148 -11.50 12.41 4.33
N VAL A 149 -10.99 12.30 5.54
CA VAL A 149 -11.60 12.88 6.73
C VAL A 149 -11.26 14.37 6.77
N LYS A 150 -12.26 15.22 6.56
CA LYS A 150 -12.04 16.68 6.49
C LYS A 150 -11.52 17.25 7.80
N GLU A 151 -12.12 16.82 8.91
CA GLU A 151 -11.77 17.29 10.26
C GLU A 151 -11.92 16.13 11.24
N GLN A 152 -10.97 16.03 12.16
CA GLN A 152 -11.02 15.11 13.28
C GLN A 152 -11.11 15.92 14.59
N THR A 153 -11.96 15.48 15.49
CA THR A 153 -11.96 15.98 16.87
C THR A 153 -10.70 15.50 17.59
N ILE A 154 -10.33 16.19 18.66
CA ILE A 154 -9.22 15.77 19.54
C ILE A 154 -9.41 14.34 20.02
N GLU A 155 -10.63 13.98 20.39
CA GLU A 155 -10.95 12.62 20.87
C GLU A 155 -10.80 11.55 19.78
N GLN A 156 -11.14 11.85 18.53
CA GLN A 156 -10.91 10.93 17.40
C GLN A 156 -9.42 10.73 17.14
N ARG A 157 -8.60 11.80 17.18
CA ARG A 157 -7.15 11.68 17.05
C ARG A 157 -6.51 10.87 18.19
N ARG A 158 -6.98 11.06 19.43
CA ARG A 158 -6.53 10.27 20.58
C ARG A 158 -6.77 8.78 20.36
N ARG A 159 -7.98 8.42 19.97
CA ARG A 159 -8.34 7.00 19.70
C ARG A 159 -7.51 6.40 18.57
N LEU A 160 -7.33 7.15 17.47
CA LEU A 160 -6.52 6.69 16.37
C LEU A 160 -5.07 6.41 16.79
N VAL A 161 -4.47 7.32 17.57
CA VAL A 161 -3.09 7.16 18.04
C VAL A 161 -2.96 6.00 19.03
N GLU A 162 -3.96 5.78 19.89
CA GLU A 162 -4.00 4.62 20.79
C GLU A 162 -4.13 3.30 20.00
N ASP A 163 -4.99 3.26 18.99
CA ASP A 163 -5.12 2.08 18.09
C ASP A 163 -3.82 1.84 17.32
N LEU A 164 -3.15 2.91 16.88
CA LEU A 164 -1.85 2.79 16.22
C LEU A 164 -0.79 2.23 17.16
N ALA A 165 -0.76 2.65 18.42
CA ALA A 165 0.15 2.08 19.43
C ALA A 165 -0.08 0.57 19.58
N GLU A 166 -1.34 0.10 19.58
CA GLU A 166 -1.67 -1.33 19.60
C GLU A 166 -1.15 -2.07 18.35
N VAL A 167 -1.21 -1.45 17.16
CA VAL A 167 -0.62 -2.01 15.93
C VAL A 167 0.90 -2.20 16.08
N PHE A 168 1.62 -1.18 16.56
CA PHE A 168 3.07 -1.27 16.76
C PHE A 168 3.43 -2.29 17.85
N ALA A 169 2.70 -2.32 18.96
CA ALA A 169 2.88 -3.33 20.01
C ALA A 169 2.62 -4.74 19.48
N THR A 170 1.57 -4.93 18.66
CA THR A 170 1.26 -6.21 18.03
C THR A 170 2.39 -6.64 17.10
N SER A 171 2.93 -5.75 16.27
CA SER A 171 4.08 -6.03 15.42
C SER A 171 5.31 -6.45 16.24
N TYR A 172 5.59 -5.75 17.34
CA TYR A 172 6.69 -6.08 18.24
C TYR A 172 6.51 -7.46 18.89
N LEU A 173 5.31 -7.79 19.35
CA LEU A 173 5.01 -9.12 19.94
C LEU A 173 5.21 -10.28 18.95
N HIS A 174 5.13 -10.01 17.65
CA HIS A 174 5.39 -10.96 16.56
C HIS A 174 6.77 -10.75 15.92
N SER A 175 7.65 -9.96 16.55
CA SER A 175 8.99 -9.72 16.06
C SER A 175 9.81 -11.01 15.95
N ARG A 176 10.80 -10.99 15.07
CA ARG A 176 11.70 -12.12 14.80
C ARG A 176 13.16 -11.66 14.85
N PRO A 177 14.11 -12.56 15.18
CA PRO A 177 15.52 -12.28 14.97
C PRO A 177 15.84 -12.04 13.49
N ALA A 178 16.86 -11.25 13.21
CA ALA A 178 17.26 -10.89 11.83
C ALA A 178 17.57 -12.11 10.96
N ASP A 179 18.18 -13.15 11.51
CA ASP A 179 18.58 -14.38 10.81
C ASP A 179 17.39 -15.26 10.41
N GLU A 180 16.25 -15.09 11.04
CA GLU A 180 14.99 -15.77 10.67
C GLU A 180 14.24 -15.05 9.53
N ILE A 181 14.63 -13.83 9.15
CA ILE A 181 13.97 -13.05 8.08
C ILE A 181 14.67 -13.32 6.75
N SER A 182 13.96 -13.96 5.82
CA SER A 182 14.46 -14.19 4.46
C SER A 182 14.70 -12.87 3.72
N SER A 183 15.60 -12.88 2.74
CA SER A 183 15.92 -11.69 1.93
C SER A 183 14.69 -11.08 1.24
N VAL A 184 13.72 -11.92 0.83
CA VAL A 184 12.48 -11.50 0.18
C VAL A 184 11.58 -10.71 1.15
N LEU A 185 11.60 -11.05 2.45
CA LEU A 185 10.79 -10.39 3.48
C LEU A 185 11.45 -9.12 4.03
N ARG A 186 12.76 -8.94 3.85
CA ARG A 186 13.47 -7.71 4.22
C ARG A 186 13.17 -6.52 3.31
N GLY A 187 12.51 -6.76 2.18
CA GLY A 187 12.06 -5.73 1.25
C GLY A 187 13.19 -4.86 0.72
N ARG A 188 12.86 -3.59 0.47
CA ARG A 188 13.78 -2.62 -0.12
C ARG A 188 14.65 -1.93 0.91
N VAL A 189 14.11 -1.55 2.05
CA VAL A 189 14.83 -0.80 3.09
C VAL A 189 15.64 -1.74 3.94
N GLY A 190 15.03 -2.79 4.49
CA GLY A 190 15.71 -3.75 5.35
C GLY A 190 16.88 -4.46 4.70
N ALA A 191 16.80 -4.76 3.39
CA ALA A 191 17.87 -5.37 2.62
C ALA A 191 19.02 -4.40 2.27
N SER A 192 18.84 -3.08 2.44
CA SER A 192 19.79 -2.07 1.93
C SER A 192 20.10 -0.94 2.91
N LEU A 193 19.91 -1.14 4.22
CA LEU A 193 20.11 -0.10 5.25
C LEU A 193 21.48 0.56 5.18
N ALA A 194 22.55 -0.23 5.12
CA ALA A 194 23.92 0.28 5.06
C ALA A 194 24.16 1.15 3.82
N TRP A 195 23.72 0.67 2.66
CA TRP A 195 23.84 1.41 1.40
C TRP A 195 23.05 2.73 1.41
N ARG A 196 21.82 2.72 1.97
CA ARG A 196 21.00 3.92 2.10
C ARG A 196 21.65 4.97 3.00
N LEU A 197 22.21 4.55 4.14
CA LEU A 197 22.95 5.46 5.02
C LEU A 197 24.18 6.06 4.32
N GLN A 198 24.91 5.28 3.51
CA GLN A 198 26.00 5.79 2.70
C GLN A 198 25.59 6.87 1.70
N LEU A 199 24.43 6.66 1.01
CA LEU A 199 23.90 7.67 0.09
C LEU A 199 23.54 8.98 0.80
N LEU A 200 23.01 8.89 2.02
CA LEU A 200 22.61 10.06 2.81
C LEU A 200 23.80 10.87 3.35
N GLN A 201 25.01 10.27 3.45
CA GLN A 201 26.22 10.98 3.90
C GLN A 201 26.65 12.14 2.98
N GLY A 202 26.18 12.17 1.73
CA GLY A 202 26.45 13.24 0.77
C GLY A 202 25.48 14.42 0.83
N LEU A 203 24.50 14.43 1.72
CA LEU A 203 23.54 15.50 1.83
C LEU A 203 24.12 16.68 2.63
N HIS A 204 23.90 17.89 2.12
CA HIS A 204 24.34 19.16 2.73
C HIS A 204 23.30 19.71 3.72
N ASP A 205 22.99 18.91 4.74
CA ASP A 205 22.12 19.28 5.85
C ASP A 205 22.79 18.84 7.15
N ASP A 206 23.21 19.79 7.97
CA ASP A 206 24.02 19.54 9.17
C ASP A 206 23.26 18.68 10.21
N GLN A 207 21.96 18.90 10.37
CA GLN A 207 21.14 18.14 11.32
C GLN A 207 20.95 16.69 10.84
N LEU A 208 20.62 16.51 9.57
CA LEU A 208 20.47 15.19 8.96
C LEU A 208 21.82 14.45 8.93
N SER A 209 22.92 15.13 8.61
CA SER A 209 24.26 14.56 8.61
C SER A 209 24.66 14.01 9.98
N HIS A 210 24.30 14.71 11.08
CA HIS A 210 24.54 14.22 12.43
C HIS A 210 23.76 12.94 12.73
N HIS A 211 22.48 12.89 12.37
CA HIS A 211 21.66 11.69 12.55
C HIS A 211 22.13 10.51 11.69
N VAL A 212 22.53 10.76 10.45
CA VAL A 212 23.09 9.74 9.55
C VAL A 212 24.40 9.18 10.10
N ALA A 213 25.29 10.05 10.61
CA ALA A 213 26.55 9.62 11.22
C ALA A 213 26.31 8.74 12.46
N THR A 214 25.38 9.16 13.33
CA THR A 214 24.99 8.39 14.52
C THR A 214 24.39 7.03 14.14
N ALA A 215 23.45 6.99 13.19
CA ALA A 215 22.86 5.74 12.72
C ALA A 215 23.90 4.81 12.08
N THR A 216 24.83 5.36 11.30
CA THR A 216 25.93 4.59 10.67
C THR A 216 26.85 3.98 11.73
N GLN A 217 27.19 4.75 12.77
CA GLN A 217 28.05 4.27 13.88
C GLN A 217 27.39 3.11 14.65
N HIS A 218 26.06 3.10 14.76
CA HIS A 218 25.29 2.10 15.50
C HIS A 218 24.57 1.09 14.61
N LEU A 219 24.94 0.97 13.33
CA LEU A 219 24.23 0.15 12.36
C LEU A 219 24.11 -1.32 12.79
N ASP A 220 25.21 -1.90 13.32
CA ASP A 220 25.21 -3.30 13.79
C ASP A 220 24.26 -3.48 14.99
N THR A 221 24.20 -2.50 15.89
CA THR A 221 23.26 -2.50 17.01
C THR A 221 21.82 -2.40 16.53
N ILE A 222 21.56 -1.51 15.56
CA ILE A 222 20.22 -1.35 14.93
C ILE A 222 19.82 -2.66 14.23
N ALA A 223 20.71 -3.26 13.47
CA ALA A 223 20.45 -4.50 12.75
C ALA A 223 20.20 -5.70 13.68
N ALA A 224 20.73 -5.66 14.90
CA ALA A 224 20.53 -6.68 15.94
C ALA A 224 19.23 -6.51 16.74
N LEU A 225 18.51 -5.39 16.57
CA LEU A 225 17.18 -5.21 17.19
C LEU A 225 16.19 -6.26 16.67
N PRO A 226 15.11 -6.56 17.43
CA PRO A 226 14.01 -7.37 16.92
C PRO A 226 13.47 -6.79 15.61
N TRP A 227 13.27 -7.64 14.61
CA TRP A 227 12.71 -7.24 13.34
C TRP A 227 11.18 -7.35 13.40
N CYS A 228 10.51 -6.25 13.12
CA CYS A 228 9.07 -6.09 13.18
C CYS A 228 8.48 -5.96 11.77
N LEU A 229 7.30 -6.51 11.56
CA LEU A 229 6.58 -6.32 10.31
C LEU A 229 6.06 -4.88 10.21
N THR A 230 6.52 -4.18 9.21
CA THR A 230 6.26 -2.75 9.01
C THR A 230 5.45 -2.55 7.73
N HIS A 231 4.53 -1.60 7.74
CA HIS A 231 3.70 -1.28 6.56
C HIS A 231 4.52 -0.71 5.40
N GLY A 232 5.60 0.00 5.70
CA GLY A 232 6.49 0.59 4.69
C GLY A 232 6.00 1.88 4.05
N ASP A 233 4.67 2.14 4.06
CA ASP A 233 4.04 3.37 3.56
C ASP A 233 2.83 3.76 4.44
N LEU A 234 3.07 3.96 5.74
CA LEU A 234 2.03 4.31 6.71
C LEU A 234 1.73 5.81 6.66
N VAL A 235 0.88 6.19 5.73
CA VAL A 235 0.42 7.57 5.48
C VAL A 235 -1.11 7.65 5.58
N PRO A 236 -1.72 8.86 5.73
CA PRO A 236 -3.17 8.99 5.89
C PRO A 236 -4.02 8.33 4.81
N SER A 237 -3.53 8.23 3.57
CA SER A 237 -4.25 7.57 2.47
C SER A 237 -4.42 6.06 2.69
N ASN A 238 -3.50 5.42 3.41
CA ASN A 238 -3.43 3.98 3.63
C ASN A 238 -4.02 3.54 4.98
N VAL A 239 -4.49 4.50 5.78
CA VAL A 239 -5.15 4.28 7.08
C VAL A 239 -6.66 4.45 6.92
N LEU A 240 -7.43 3.41 7.21
CA LEU A 240 -8.89 3.47 7.23
C LEU A 240 -9.38 3.70 8.66
N VAL A 241 -10.36 4.61 8.79
CA VAL A 241 -10.97 4.93 10.08
C VAL A 241 -12.50 4.89 9.99
N ASP A 242 -13.14 4.58 11.09
CA ASP A 242 -14.56 4.86 11.28
C ASP A 242 -14.77 6.36 11.47
N PRO A 243 -15.50 7.04 10.58
CA PRO A 243 -15.62 8.50 10.61
C PRO A 243 -16.39 9.03 11.83
N ALA A 244 -17.17 8.19 12.52
CA ALA A 244 -17.93 8.62 13.71
C ALA A 244 -17.08 8.53 14.96
N SER A 245 -16.32 7.47 15.15
CA SER A 245 -15.54 7.23 16.35
C SER A 245 -14.07 7.64 16.26
N GLY A 246 -13.51 7.71 15.04
CA GLY A 246 -12.08 7.91 14.81
C GLY A 246 -11.23 6.64 14.98
N ARG A 247 -11.85 5.48 15.29
CA ARG A 247 -11.15 4.21 15.49
C ARG A 247 -10.54 3.71 14.18
N LEU A 248 -9.36 3.12 14.27
CA LEU A 248 -8.70 2.44 13.16
C LEU A 248 -9.53 1.23 12.73
N THR A 249 -9.84 1.13 11.43
CA THR A 249 -10.60 0.02 10.87
C THR A 249 -9.81 -0.79 9.83
N GLY A 250 -8.70 -0.25 9.34
CA GLY A 250 -7.86 -0.98 8.40
C GLY A 250 -6.57 -0.28 8.01
N LEU A 251 -5.62 -1.07 7.56
CA LEU A 251 -4.36 -0.67 6.94
C LEU A 251 -4.31 -1.31 5.55
N VAL A 252 -4.27 -0.48 4.51
CA VAL A 252 -4.35 -0.93 3.11
C VAL A 252 -3.08 -0.55 2.35
N ASP A 253 -2.86 -1.17 1.19
CA ASP A 253 -1.70 -0.95 0.33
C ASP A 253 -0.36 -1.40 0.95
N TRP A 254 -0.22 -2.71 1.13
CA TRP A 254 0.97 -3.37 1.66
C TRP A 254 2.09 -3.61 0.64
N ALA A 255 2.14 -2.83 -0.44
CA ALA A 255 3.15 -3.00 -1.50
C ALA A 255 4.58 -2.75 -1.00
N GLU A 256 4.75 -1.81 -0.08
CA GLU A 256 6.01 -1.46 0.57
C GLU A 256 6.22 -2.20 1.91
N GLY A 257 5.31 -3.12 2.26
CA GLY A 257 5.41 -3.89 3.49
C GLY A 257 6.70 -4.71 3.55
N GLU A 258 7.37 -4.67 4.68
CA GLU A 258 8.64 -5.38 4.90
C GLU A 258 8.93 -5.59 6.38
N TRP A 259 9.85 -6.50 6.67
CA TRP A 259 10.38 -6.67 8.01
C TRP A 259 11.56 -5.74 8.22
N LEU A 260 11.51 -4.90 9.26
CA LEU A 260 12.53 -3.92 9.61
C LEU A 260 12.93 -4.02 11.08
N PRO A 261 14.17 -3.64 11.43
CA PRO A 261 14.54 -3.43 12.81
C PRO A 261 13.55 -2.51 13.52
N LEU A 262 13.21 -2.84 14.77
CA LEU A 262 12.30 -2.05 15.60
C LEU A 262 12.65 -0.56 15.55
N GLY A 263 11.61 0.26 15.38
CA GLY A 263 11.72 1.72 15.35
C GLY A 263 11.73 2.33 13.95
N LEU A 264 12.16 1.60 12.91
CA LEU A 264 12.20 2.16 11.55
C LEU A 264 10.81 2.46 10.97
N GLY A 265 9.75 1.81 11.47
CA GLY A 265 8.36 2.10 11.06
C GLY A 265 7.71 3.27 11.80
N LEU A 266 8.36 3.83 12.83
CA LEU A 266 7.76 4.89 13.68
C LEU A 266 7.52 6.22 12.96
N TYR A 267 8.09 6.43 11.78
CA TYR A 267 7.76 7.58 10.94
C TYR A 267 6.24 7.69 10.68
N GLY A 268 5.54 6.55 10.58
CA GLY A 268 4.09 6.52 10.40
C GLY A 268 3.29 7.14 11.55
N LEU A 269 3.83 7.16 12.78
CA LEU A 269 3.24 7.95 13.85
C LEU A 269 3.30 9.44 13.50
N GLU A 270 4.46 9.94 13.08
CA GLU A 270 4.65 11.37 12.77
C GLU A 270 3.74 11.82 11.62
N GLU A 271 3.52 10.96 10.60
CA GLU A 271 2.58 11.21 9.49
C GLU A 271 1.12 11.41 9.96
N LEU A 272 0.75 10.86 11.12
CA LEU A 272 -0.60 10.95 11.67
C LEU A 272 -0.75 12.03 12.74
N LEU A 273 0.33 12.71 13.13
CA LEU A 273 0.32 13.80 14.11
C LEU A 273 0.11 15.19 13.50
N GLY A 274 -0.11 15.24 12.20
CA GLY A 274 -0.30 16.49 11.46
C GLY A 274 -1.00 16.24 10.12
N ARG A 275 -0.90 17.20 9.24
CA ARG A 275 -1.47 17.13 7.88
C ARG A 275 -0.70 18.02 6.90
N ASP A 276 -0.73 17.65 5.64
CA ASP A 276 -0.28 18.54 4.57
C ASP A 276 -1.28 19.68 4.37
N VAL A 277 -0.76 20.90 4.38
CA VAL A 277 -1.53 22.11 4.13
C VAL A 277 -1.08 22.71 2.79
N PRO A 278 -1.98 22.83 1.79
CA PRO A 278 -1.63 23.35 0.48
C PRO A 278 -0.88 24.69 0.56
N GLY A 279 0.31 24.75 -0.05
CA GLY A 279 1.18 25.93 -0.06
C GLY A 279 1.97 26.21 1.21
N ARG A 280 1.79 25.42 2.28
CA ARG A 280 2.53 25.57 3.55
C ARG A 280 3.33 24.33 3.95
N GLY A 281 3.06 23.19 3.33
CA GLY A 281 3.70 21.92 3.67
C GLY A 281 3.05 21.23 4.86
N TYR A 282 3.79 20.32 5.49
CA TYR A 282 3.30 19.54 6.62
C TYR A 282 3.22 20.40 7.90
N GLU A 283 2.06 20.39 8.55
CA GLU A 283 1.81 21.09 9.81
C GLU A 283 1.32 20.10 10.87
N TYR A 284 1.99 20.12 12.03
CA TYR A 284 1.54 19.35 13.19
C TYR A 284 0.23 19.89 13.75
N PHE A 285 -0.61 19.03 14.27
CA PHE A 285 -1.77 19.42 15.07
C PHE A 285 -1.32 20.07 16.38
N ASP A 286 -2.14 20.98 16.93
CA ASP A 286 -1.81 21.68 18.19
C ASP A 286 -1.59 20.69 19.36
N ASP A 287 -2.28 19.55 19.34
CA ASP A 287 -2.22 18.49 20.33
C ASP A 287 -1.16 17.39 20.03
N HIS A 288 -0.32 17.55 19.01
CA HIS A 288 0.63 16.51 18.56
C HIS A 288 1.56 15.99 19.68
N LYS A 289 1.96 16.85 20.63
CA LYS A 289 2.83 16.46 21.75
C LYS A 289 2.10 15.53 22.73
N GLU A 290 0.84 15.85 23.03
CA GLU A 290 -0.02 15.02 23.86
C GLU A 290 -0.25 13.66 23.16
N LEU A 291 -0.60 13.69 21.88
CA LEU A 291 -0.83 12.47 21.08
C LEU A 291 0.39 11.57 21.05
N ARG A 292 1.60 12.13 20.86
CA ARG A 292 2.86 11.37 20.92
C ARG A 292 3.08 10.76 22.32
N GLY A 293 2.77 11.49 23.40
CA GLY A 293 2.81 10.95 24.75
C GLY A 293 1.87 9.76 24.92
N ARG A 294 0.62 9.87 24.49
CA ARG A 294 -0.38 8.78 24.54
C ARG A 294 0.04 7.52 23.80
N PHE A 295 0.70 7.66 22.65
CA PHE A 295 1.24 6.54 21.92
C PHE A 295 2.24 5.72 22.76
N TRP A 296 3.10 6.38 23.53
CA TRP A 296 4.10 5.70 24.34
C TRP A 296 3.61 5.21 25.71
N GLU A 297 2.46 5.70 26.18
CA GLU A 297 1.81 5.26 27.41
C GLU A 297 0.97 3.98 27.23
N ARG A 298 0.60 3.66 25.99
CA ARG A 298 -0.21 2.49 25.64
C ARG A 298 0.66 1.24 25.42
#